data_3eb7b4ce5fd543c417049d4c6c9935a8
#
_entry.id   3eb7b4ce5fd543c417049d4c6c9935a8
#
_cell.length_a   1.000
_cell.length_b   1.000
_cell.length_c   1.000
_cell.angle_alpha   90.00
_cell.angle_beta   90.00
_cell.angle_gamma   90.00
#
_symmetry.space_group_name_H-M   'P 1'
#
loop_
_entity.id
_entity.type
_entity.pdbx_description
1 polymer ?
#
loop_
_entity_poly.entity_id
_entity_poly.type
_entity_poly.pdbx_seq_one_letter_code
_entity_poly.pdbx_strand_id
1 'polypeptide(L)'
;MTKASSPPSSTVSLNAHLYEKGKINDDLRHLILDIARSAKYIQFAIRTTQAGLAGSRNVFGEEQLKLDVLSDEIIRRHLVESRLVACFASEEHENIIELNPKAPFTVTYDPLDGSSLVDVNFAIGSIFGIYEGTELIGHTPNEQVAALYVLYGPRTILVYSTGNSVHEFLLDDVGEFTLIREFLGVADMAKNYSPGNLRAIHEHPGYKALMQTWLDEELTLRYSGCMVADVHHIISKGQGVFANVGGSSYPEGKLRLAFECGPFAYIMEHAGGSASDGAKNILDKKITSIDQRTPIIIGSKKEVERACHILRS
;
A
#
# COMPACT_ATOMS: atom_id res chain seq x y z
N MET A 1 33.80 16.56 -31.76
CA MET A 1 33.43 17.40 -30.58
C MET A 1 32.10 16.88 -30.03
N THR A 2 32.19 15.99 -29.05
CA THR A 2 31.06 15.46 -28.30
C THR A 2 30.55 16.56 -27.37
N LYS A 3 29.30 17.01 -27.55
CA LYS A 3 28.62 17.89 -26.58
C LYS A 3 28.58 17.17 -25.24
N ALA A 4 29.27 17.73 -24.24
CA ALA A 4 29.07 17.33 -22.87
C ALA A 4 27.60 17.52 -22.53
N SER A 5 26.92 16.45 -22.14
CA SER A 5 25.56 16.52 -21.60
C SER A 5 25.59 17.40 -20.36
N SER A 6 24.74 18.42 -20.32
CA SER A 6 24.51 19.22 -19.14
C SER A 6 24.22 18.28 -17.96
N PRO A 7 24.71 18.57 -16.75
CA PRO A 7 24.29 17.80 -15.57
C PRO A 7 22.77 17.85 -15.48
N PRO A 8 22.11 16.75 -15.02
CA PRO A 8 20.66 16.74 -14.87
C PRO A 8 20.26 17.92 -14.00
N SER A 9 19.21 18.64 -14.41
CA SER A 9 18.52 19.65 -13.62
C SER A 9 18.30 19.07 -12.22
N SER A 10 18.56 19.82 -11.15
CA SER A 10 18.52 19.42 -9.74
C SER A 10 17.36 18.45 -9.46
N THR A 11 17.67 17.17 -9.33
CA THR A 11 16.69 16.15 -8.94
C THR A 11 16.32 16.39 -7.49
N VAL A 12 15.03 16.60 -7.22
CA VAL A 12 14.52 16.81 -5.85
C VAL A 12 14.52 15.46 -5.14
N SER A 13 15.29 15.34 -4.06
CA SER A 13 15.29 14.13 -3.23
C SER A 13 14.03 14.05 -2.36
N LEU A 14 13.67 12.84 -1.90
CA LEU A 14 12.57 12.65 -0.95
C LEU A 14 12.71 13.53 0.28
N ASN A 15 13.92 13.65 0.84
CA ASN A 15 14.18 14.51 2.00
C ASN A 15 13.90 15.99 1.71
N ALA A 16 14.40 16.52 0.59
CA ALA A 16 14.15 17.91 0.20
C ALA A 16 12.65 18.16 -0.03
N HIS A 17 11.97 17.25 -0.72
CA HIS A 17 10.54 17.36 -0.98
C HIS A 17 9.70 17.33 0.30
N LEU A 18 9.97 16.41 1.23
CA LEU A 18 9.28 16.34 2.52
C LEU A 18 9.49 17.61 3.35
N TYR A 19 10.70 18.17 3.33
CA TYR A 19 11.03 19.41 4.02
C TYR A 19 10.30 20.62 3.44
N GLU A 20 10.28 20.74 2.11
CA GLU A 20 9.73 21.93 1.43
C GLU A 20 8.22 21.86 1.23
N LYS A 21 7.71 20.68 0.87
CA LYS A 21 6.33 20.49 0.39
C LYS A 21 5.46 19.62 1.31
N GLY A 22 6.06 18.78 2.14
CA GLY A 22 5.33 17.84 2.99
C GLY A 22 4.46 18.49 4.05
N LYS A 23 4.77 19.74 4.45
CA LYS A 23 4.06 20.48 5.52
C LYS A 23 3.91 19.66 6.81
N ILE A 24 4.90 18.87 7.14
CA ILE A 24 4.95 17.98 8.27
C ILE A 24 6.04 18.40 9.26
N ASN A 25 5.94 17.92 10.49
CA ASN A 25 6.99 18.14 11.48
C ASN A 25 8.25 17.30 11.15
N ASP A 26 9.38 17.68 11.76
CA ASP A 26 10.66 17.02 11.51
C ASP A 26 10.65 15.55 11.95
N ASP A 27 9.94 15.19 13.00
CA ASP A 27 9.85 13.81 13.47
C ASP A 27 9.17 12.91 12.44
N LEU A 28 8.03 13.32 11.88
CA LEU A 28 7.35 12.57 10.82
C LEU A 28 8.21 12.49 9.56
N ARG A 29 8.91 13.58 9.20
CA ARG A 29 9.85 13.59 8.08
C ARG A 29 10.96 12.55 8.29
N HIS A 30 11.58 12.51 9.46
CA HIS A 30 12.64 11.55 9.78
C HIS A 30 12.12 10.11 9.77
N LEU A 31 10.93 9.86 10.32
CA LEU A 31 10.32 8.52 10.29
C LEU A 31 10.07 8.03 8.86
N ILE A 32 9.52 8.88 7.98
CA ILE A 32 9.32 8.54 6.56
C ILE A 32 10.67 8.22 5.89
N LEU A 33 11.72 8.96 6.19
CA LEU A 33 13.06 8.70 5.65
C LEU A 33 13.66 7.39 6.16
N ASP A 34 13.42 7.02 7.42
CA ASP A 34 13.88 5.74 7.98
C ASP A 34 13.12 4.56 7.37
N ILE A 35 11.81 4.70 7.13
CA ILE A 35 11.02 3.73 6.37
C ILE A 35 11.54 3.62 4.93
N ALA A 36 11.78 4.74 4.25
CA ALA A 36 12.36 4.73 2.90
C ALA A 36 13.76 4.09 2.86
N ARG A 37 14.54 4.23 3.94
CA ARG A 37 15.82 3.53 4.09
C ARG A 37 15.64 2.02 4.21
N SER A 38 14.68 1.55 5.02
CA SER A 38 14.39 0.12 5.14
C SER A 38 14.04 -0.50 3.77
N ALA A 39 13.26 0.22 2.95
CA ALA A 39 12.90 -0.24 1.61
C ALA A 39 14.11 -0.46 0.68
N LYS A 40 15.19 0.32 0.84
CA LYS A 40 16.44 0.11 0.08
C LYS A 40 17.09 -1.23 0.44
N TYR A 41 17.06 -1.61 1.72
CA TYR A 41 17.57 -2.90 2.19
C TYR A 41 16.68 -4.07 1.75
N ILE A 42 15.35 -3.89 1.77
CA ILE A 42 14.40 -4.90 1.27
C ILE A 42 14.63 -5.12 -0.23
N GLN A 43 14.73 -4.06 -1.02
CA GLN A 43 15.05 -4.15 -2.44
C GLN A 43 16.35 -4.92 -2.71
N PHE A 44 17.38 -4.69 -1.91
CA PHE A 44 18.62 -5.46 -1.99
C PHE A 44 18.39 -6.94 -1.61
N ALA A 45 17.64 -7.21 -0.53
CA ALA A 45 17.33 -8.56 -0.09
C ALA A 45 16.55 -9.36 -1.15
N ILE A 46 15.55 -8.76 -1.80
CA ILE A 46 14.79 -9.38 -2.89
C ILE A 46 15.71 -9.85 -4.03
N ARG A 47 16.74 -9.08 -4.35
CA ARG A 47 17.68 -9.38 -5.45
C ARG A 47 18.74 -10.41 -5.09
N THR A 48 19.06 -10.60 -3.81
CA THR A 48 20.21 -11.38 -3.35
C THR A 48 19.84 -12.62 -2.54
N THR A 49 18.63 -12.68 -1.99
CA THR A 49 18.18 -13.84 -1.21
C THR A 49 17.51 -14.86 -2.14
N GLN A 50 17.83 -16.13 -1.97
CA GLN A 50 17.10 -17.19 -2.66
C GLN A 50 15.67 -17.23 -2.17
N ALA A 51 14.71 -17.20 -3.09
CA ALA A 51 13.31 -17.43 -2.80
C ALA A 51 13.09 -18.81 -2.16
N GLY A 52 12.07 -18.95 -1.35
CA GLY A 52 11.70 -20.22 -0.71
C GLY A 52 11.04 -20.03 0.65
N LEU A 53 10.42 -21.11 1.14
CA LEU A 53 9.74 -21.14 2.43
C LEU A 53 10.73 -20.98 3.59
N ALA A 54 10.34 -20.21 4.59
CA ALA A 54 11.09 -20.08 5.85
C ALA A 54 10.99 -21.34 6.71
N GLY A 55 10.01 -22.22 6.45
CA GLY A 55 9.70 -23.40 7.25
C GLY A 55 8.85 -23.06 8.49
N SER A 56 8.35 -21.84 8.58
CA SER A 56 7.44 -21.34 9.61
C SER A 56 6.11 -20.88 9.00
N ARG A 57 5.10 -20.74 9.85
CA ARG A 57 3.84 -20.10 9.50
C ARG A 57 3.72 -18.81 10.29
N ASN A 58 3.12 -17.78 9.69
CA ASN A 58 2.75 -16.62 10.47
C ASN A 58 1.63 -16.99 11.45
N VAL A 59 1.36 -16.10 12.36
CA VAL A 59 0.37 -16.27 13.43
C VAL A 59 -1.05 -16.48 12.93
N PHE A 60 -1.31 -16.11 11.69
CA PHE A 60 -2.61 -16.32 11.02
C PHE A 60 -2.68 -17.64 10.24
N GLY A 61 -1.63 -18.49 10.32
CA GLY A 61 -1.56 -19.82 9.73
C GLY A 61 -1.09 -19.86 8.27
N GLU A 62 -0.66 -18.73 7.71
CA GLU A 62 -0.10 -18.63 6.36
C GLU A 62 1.37 -19.06 6.35
N GLU A 63 1.83 -19.73 5.30
CA GLU A 63 3.25 -20.12 5.17
C GLU A 63 4.09 -18.87 4.90
N GLN A 64 5.07 -18.63 5.78
CA GLN A 64 6.01 -17.51 5.65
C GLN A 64 7.09 -17.84 4.62
N LEU A 65 7.37 -16.88 3.76
CA LEU A 65 8.55 -16.91 2.92
C LEU A 65 9.75 -16.31 3.68
N LYS A 66 10.95 -16.72 3.34
CA LYS A 66 12.17 -16.16 3.93
C LYS A 66 12.27 -14.65 3.77
N LEU A 67 11.73 -14.13 2.67
CA LEU A 67 11.72 -12.70 2.39
C LEU A 67 10.72 -11.93 3.24
N ASP A 68 9.56 -12.51 3.59
CA ASP A 68 8.59 -11.87 4.52
C ASP A 68 9.25 -11.64 5.87
N VAL A 69 9.83 -12.70 6.45
CA VAL A 69 10.52 -12.63 7.75
C VAL A 69 11.69 -11.64 7.72
N LEU A 70 12.50 -11.69 6.65
CA LEU A 70 13.63 -10.79 6.51
C LEU A 70 13.20 -9.32 6.31
N SER A 71 12.15 -9.10 5.54
CA SER A 71 11.60 -7.75 5.30
C SER A 71 11.02 -7.15 6.59
N ASP A 72 10.27 -7.94 7.37
CA ASP A 72 9.77 -7.54 8.68
C ASP A 72 10.93 -7.19 9.64
N GLU A 73 11.97 -8.02 9.72
CA GLU A 73 13.14 -7.77 10.58
C GLU A 73 13.86 -6.47 10.17
N ILE A 74 14.03 -6.23 8.87
CA ILE A 74 14.64 -4.99 8.35
C ILE A 74 13.80 -3.78 8.76
N ILE A 75 12.49 -3.80 8.54
CA ILE A 75 11.59 -2.69 8.91
C ILE A 75 11.65 -2.46 10.42
N ARG A 76 11.41 -3.50 11.21
CA ARG A 76 11.43 -3.43 12.68
C ARG A 76 12.71 -2.79 13.20
N ARG A 77 13.87 -3.18 12.67
CA ARG A 77 15.16 -2.60 13.05
C ARG A 77 15.21 -1.09 12.79
N HIS A 78 14.78 -0.62 11.64
CA HIS A 78 14.78 0.82 11.32
C HIS A 78 13.77 1.60 12.18
N LEU A 79 12.59 1.02 12.49
CA LEU A 79 11.63 1.63 13.41
C LEU A 79 12.20 1.78 14.83
N VAL A 80 12.92 0.77 15.33
CA VAL A 80 13.61 0.83 16.64
C VAL A 80 14.71 1.89 16.63
N GLU A 81 15.54 1.91 15.58
CA GLU A 81 16.66 2.85 15.44
C GLU A 81 16.19 4.31 15.31
N SER A 82 15.01 4.56 14.72
CA SER A 82 14.43 5.90 14.59
C SER A 82 14.14 6.56 15.93
N ARG A 83 13.77 5.79 16.96
CA ARG A 83 13.29 6.25 18.28
C ARG A 83 12.00 7.08 18.23
N LEU A 84 11.33 7.14 17.09
CA LEU A 84 10.13 7.95 16.84
C LEU A 84 8.85 7.12 16.92
N VAL A 85 8.95 5.80 17.09
CA VAL A 85 7.82 4.87 17.09
C VAL A 85 7.51 4.39 18.50
N ALA A 86 6.29 4.65 18.93
CA ALA A 86 5.77 4.19 20.22
C ALA A 86 5.45 2.70 20.21
N CYS A 87 4.75 2.28 19.17
CA CYS A 87 4.43 0.90 18.89
C CYS A 87 4.23 0.68 17.38
N PHE A 88 4.28 -0.57 16.97
CA PHE A 88 3.94 -0.95 15.61
C PHE A 88 3.09 -2.21 15.56
N ALA A 89 2.33 -2.37 14.49
CA ALA A 89 1.66 -3.60 14.11
C ALA A 89 2.12 -4.02 12.72
N SER A 90 2.50 -5.28 12.57
CA SER A 90 2.93 -5.90 11.32
C SER A 90 1.99 -7.05 10.97
N GLU A 91 1.80 -7.31 9.70
CA GLU A 91 1.07 -8.48 9.23
C GLU A 91 1.69 -9.80 9.72
N GLU A 92 2.99 -9.80 10.03
CA GLU A 92 3.73 -10.98 10.46
C GLU A 92 3.65 -11.25 11.98
N HIS A 93 3.01 -10.35 12.76
CA HIS A 93 2.90 -10.45 14.22
C HIS A 93 1.45 -10.53 14.72
N GLU A 94 1.21 -11.34 15.76
CA GLU A 94 -0.12 -11.46 16.42
C GLU A 94 -0.51 -10.22 17.22
N ASN A 95 0.47 -9.51 17.71
CA ASN A 95 0.26 -8.45 18.68
C ASN A 95 0.93 -7.16 18.22
N ILE A 96 0.42 -6.04 18.71
CA ILE A 96 1.10 -4.77 18.63
C ILE A 96 2.39 -4.85 19.47
N ILE A 97 3.49 -4.46 18.88
CA ILE A 97 4.80 -4.45 19.53
C ILE A 97 5.10 -3.06 20.07
N GLU A 98 5.20 -2.96 21.39
CA GLU A 98 5.60 -1.71 22.07
C GLU A 98 7.12 -1.50 21.95
N LEU A 99 7.53 -0.26 21.63
CA LEU A 99 8.94 0.15 21.53
C LEU A 99 9.27 1.25 22.55
N ASN A 100 8.72 2.44 22.37
CA ASN A 100 8.97 3.59 23.23
C ASN A 100 7.67 4.37 23.48
N PRO A 101 7.04 4.22 24.65
CA PRO A 101 5.74 4.83 24.93
C PRO A 101 5.75 6.38 24.95
N LYS A 102 6.93 7.01 24.86
CA LYS A 102 7.09 8.46 24.76
C LYS A 102 7.28 8.96 23.35
N ALA A 103 7.41 8.05 22.38
CA ALA A 103 7.55 8.41 20.97
C ALA A 103 6.21 8.84 20.38
N PRO A 104 6.22 9.71 19.34
CA PRO A 104 5.01 10.34 18.84
C PRO A 104 4.15 9.48 17.92
N PHE A 105 4.66 8.36 17.36
CA PHE A 105 3.96 7.67 16.27
C PHE A 105 3.71 6.18 16.54
N THR A 106 2.59 5.72 16.01
CA THR A 106 2.27 4.29 15.80
C THR A 106 2.37 3.99 14.30
N VAL A 107 3.02 2.86 13.94
CA VAL A 107 3.19 2.44 12.55
C VAL A 107 2.49 1.12 12.31
N THR A 108 1.73 1.02 11.22
CA THR A 108 1.20 -0.24 10.70
C THR A 108 1.88 -0.57 9.39
N TYR A 109 2.17 -1.86 9.13
CA TYR A 109 2.76 -2.22 7.85
C TYR A 109 2.50 -3.68 7.45
N ASP A 110 2.42 -3.87 6.14
CA ASP A 110 2.67 -5.14 5.47
C ASP A 110 4.10 -5.10 4.95
N PRO A 111 4.99 -5.98 5.43
CA PRO A 111 6.38 -5.94 5.03
C PRO A 111 6.60 -6.32 3.56
N LEU A 112 5.76 -7.20 2.98
CA LEU A 112 5.95 -7.68 1.62
C LEU A 112 4.65 -8.20 0.97
N ASP A 113 3.73 -7.31 0.60
CA ASP A 113 2.52 -7.66 -0.17
C ASP A 113 2.90 -8.36 -1.49
N GLY A 114 2.22 -9.47 -1.74
CA GLY A 114 2.46 -10.29 -2.92
C GLY A 114 3.70 -11.19 -2.83
N SER A 115 4.21 -11.50 -1.66
CA SER A 115 5.43 -12.28 -1.44
C SER A 115 5.43 -13.62 -2.18
N SER A 116 4.29 -14.29 -2.35
CA SER A 116 4.14 -15.51 -3.15
C SER A 116 4.46 -15.34 -4.64
N LEU A 117 4.53 -14.11 -5.13
CA LEU A 117 4.86 -13.78 -6.51
C LEU A 117 6.37 -13.60 -6.76
N VAL A 118 7.19 -13.63 -5.71
CA VAL A 118 8.65 -13.54 -5.82
C VAL A 118 9.21 -14.66 -6.68
N ASP A 119 8.74 -15.89 -6.47
CA ASP A 119 9.21 -17.07 -7.19
C ASP A 119 8.95 -17.02 -8.70
N VAL A 120 7.96 -16.26 -9.11
CA VAL A 120 7.63 -16.02 -10.52
C VAL A 120 8.11 -14.67 -11.05
N ASN A 121 8.90 -13.96 -10.24
CA ASN A 121 9.54 -12.69 -10.59
C ASN A 121 8.57 -11.58 -10.99
N PHE A 122 7.44 -11.49 -10.30
CA PHE A 122 6.48 -10.40 -10.45
C PHE A 122 6.82 -9.25 -9.49
N ALA A 123 6.20 -8.08 -9.73
CA ALA A 123 6.32 -6.94 -8.83
C ALA A 123 5.56 -7.21 -7.52
N ILE A 124 6.18 -6.83 -6.42
CA ILE A 124 5.71 -6.95 -5.04
C ILE A 124 5.94 -5.63 -4.32
N GLY A 125 5.49 -5.48 -3.07
CA GLY A 125 5.71 -4.22 -2.37
C GLY A 125 5.57 -4.25 -0.87
N SER A 126 5.90 -3.13 -0.22
CA SER A 126 5.68 -2.90 1.21
C SER A 126 4.68 -1.75 1.37
N ILE A 127 3.83 -1.83 2.39
CA ILE A 127 2.75 -0.86 2.65
C ILE A 127 2.90 -0.35 4.08
N PHE A 128 2.69 0.95 4.30
CA PHE A 128 2.83 1.57 5.61
C PHE A 128 1.72 2.58 5.87
N GLY A 129 1.16 2.56 7.09
CA GLY A 129 0.32 3.58 7.67
C GLY A 129 0.96 4.18 8.92
N ILE A 130 0.89 5.48 9.12
CA ILE A 130 1.46 6.18 10.26
C ILE A 130 0.36 6.97 10.97
N TYR A 131 0.22 6.78 12.28
CA TYR A 131 -0.73 7.43 13.15
C TYR A 131 0.02 8.22 14.24
N GLU A 132 -0.57 9.30 14.73
CA GLU A 132 -0.08 9.96 15.93
C GLU A 132 -0.52 9.19 17.19
N GLY A 133 0.36 9.20 18.20
CA GLY A 133 0.09 8.58 19.50
C GLY A 133 0.57 7.15 19.61
N THR A 134 0.10 6.48 20.66
CA THR A 134 0.60 5.18 21.12
C THR A 134 -0.41 4.04 20.95
N GLU A 135 -1.60 4.35 20.45
CA GLU A 135 -2.69 3.39 20.31
C GLU A 135 -3.03 3.23 18.82
N LEU A 136 -3.42 2.04 18.42
CA LEU A 136 -3.94 1.73 17.09
C LEU A 136 -5.42 1.37 17.14
N ILE A 137 -5.79 0.57 18.14
CA ILE A 137 -7.17 0.07 18.25
C ILE A 137 -8.12 1.21 18.62
N GLY A 138 -9.19 1.33 17.85
CA GLY A 138 -10.17 2.40 17.99
C GLY A 138 -10.00 3.54 16.99
N HIS A 139 -8.81 3.69 16.38
CA HIS A 139 -8.58 4.62 15.28
C HIS A 139 -9.30 4.19 14.00
N THR A 140 -9.45 5.11 13.09
CA THR A 140 -9.88 4.87 11.70
C THR A 140 -8.72 5.15 10.75
N PRO A 141 -8.68 4.56 9.55
CA PRO A 141 -7.64 4.87 8.56
C PRO A 141 -7.59 6.35 8.14
N ASN A 142 -8.66 7.11 8.36
CA ASN A 142 -8.69 8.57 8.11
C ASN A 142 -7.80 9.35 9.08
N GLU A 143 -7.48 8.80 10.24
CA GLU A 143 -6.64 9.43 11.26
C GLU A 143 -5.13 9.23 11.02
N GLN A 144 -4.75 8.59 9.93
CA GLN A 144 -3.36 8.51 9.50
C GLN A 144 -2.81 9.92 9.25
N VAL A 145 -1.59 10.18 9.72
CA VAL A 145 -0.86 11.41 9.41
C VAL A 145 0.02 11.26 8.18
N ALA A 146 0.30 10.03 7.78
CA ALA A 146 0.92 9.67 6.51
C ALA A 146 0.61 8.23 6.15
N ALA A 147 0.57 7.95 4.86
CA ALA A 147 0.63 6.60 4.32
C ALA A 147 1.60 6.56 3.14
N LEU A 148 2.30 5.45 3.00
CA LEU A 148 3.23 5.24 1.89
C LEU A 148 3.31 3.76 1.52
N TYR A 149 3.68 3.52 0.28
CA TYR A 149 4.04 2.18 -0.18
C TYR A 149 5.27 2.22 -1.05
N VAL A 150 5.96 1.09 -1.12
CA VAL A 150 7.09 0.89 -2.02
C VAL A 150 6.79 -0.29 -2.94
N LEU A 151 6.91 -0.07 -4.23
CA LEU A 151 6.79 -1.11 -5.26
C LEU A 151 8.19 -1.57 -5.68
N TYR A 152 8.46 -2.85 -5.52
CA TYR A 152 9.66 -3.53 -5.99
C TYR A 152 9.35 -4.27 -7.30
N GLY A 153 9.72 -3.65 -8.42
CA GLY A 153 9.49 -4.15 -9.77
C GLY A 153 10.72 -3.91 -10.64
N PRO A 154 10.55 -3.73 -11.95
CA PRO A 154 11.66 -3.34 -12.85
C PRO A 154 12.39 -2.08 -12.37
N ARG A 155 11.68 -1.23 -11.64
CA ARG A 155 12.22 -0.08 -10.89
C ARG A 155 11.61 -0.09 -9.50
N THR A 156 12.35 0.43 -8.51
CA THR A 156 11.83 0.60 -7.15
C THR A 156 11.20 1.98 -7.03
N ILE A 157 9.91 2.01 -6.76
CA ILE A 157 9.09 3.23 -6.70
C ILE A 157 8.57 3.39 -5.27
N LEU A 158 8.69 4.59 -4.72
CA LEU A 158 8.05 4.99 -3.46
C LEU A 158 6.95 5.99 -3.76
N VAL A 159 5.76 5.77 -3.21
CA VAL A 159 4.64 6.72 -3.27
C VAL A 159 4.20 7.03 -1.85
N TYR A 160 3.96 8.32 -1.56
CA TYR A 160 3.47 8.74 -0.25
C TYR A 160 2.39 9.82 -0.34
N SER A 161 1.61 9.92 0.73
CA SER A 161 0.74 11.06 1.05
C SER A 161 0.87 11.44 2.53
N THR A 162 0.84 12.74 2.80
CA THR A 162 0.76 13.33 4.15
C THR A 162 -0.54 14.14 4.32
N GLY A 163 -1.62 13.72 3.66
CA GLY A 163 -2.94 14.30 3.80
C GLY A 163 -3.30 15.42 2.83
N ASN A 164 -2.40 15.81 1.92
CA ASN A 164 -2.68 16.92 0.99
C ASN A 164 -2.61 16.54 -0.48
N SER A 165 -1.78 15.58 -0.81
CA SER A 165 -1.49 15.18 -2.20
C SER A 165 -0.68 13.89 -2.22
N VAL A 166 -0.51 13.30 -3.40
CA VAL A 166 0.23 12.05 -3.61
C VAL A 166 1.42 12.32 -4.51
N HIS A 167 2.58 11.82 -4.13
CA HIS A 167 3.86 12.06 -4.81
C HIS A 167 4.61 10.76 -5.03
N GLU A 168 5.33 10.67 -6.15
CA GLU A 168 6.01 9.47 -6.60
C GLU A 168 7.50 9.71 -6.80
N PHE A 169 8.30 8.80 -6.27
CA PHE A 169 9.76 8.82 -6.27
C PHE A 169 10.33 7.54 -6.85
N LEU A 170 11.42 7.67 -7.57
CA LEU A 170 12.22 6.56 -8.09
C LEU A 170 13.49 6.41 -7.25
N LEU A 171 13.80 5.20 -6.85
CA LEU A 171 15.14 4.88 -6.32
C LEU A 171 16.14 4.89 -7.47
N ASP A 172 17.10 5.81 -7.42
CA ASP A 172 18.15 5.94 -8.43
C ASP A 172 19.35 5.03 -8.15
N ASP A 173 20.31 5.02 -9.08
CA ASP A 173 21.50 4.15 -9.02
C ASP A 173 22.50 4.55 -7.91
N VAL A 174 22.38 5.76 -7.35
CA VAL A 174 23.19 6.18 -6.20
C VAL A 174 22.50 5.91 -4.86
N GLY A 175 21.30 5.35 -4.91
CA GLY A 175 20.54 4.94 -3.73
C GLY A 175 19.69 6.06 -3.13
N GLU A 176 19.33 7.09 -3.89
CA GLU A 176 18.41 8.14 -3.44
C GLU A 176 17.03 8.01 -4.08
N PHE A 177 15.98 8.27 -3.27
CA PHE A 177 14.64 8.43 -3.81
C PHE A 177 14.49 9.83 -4.40
N THR A 178 14.38 9.90 -5.71
CA THR A 178 14.27 11.15 -6.49
C THR A 178 12.87 11.32 -7.05
N LEU A 179 12.34 12.54 -6.97
CA LEU A 179 10.99 12.88 -7.41
C LEU A 179 10.83 12.65 -8.92
N ILE A 180 9.81 11.90 -9.31
CA ILE A 180 9.45 11.71 -10.72
C ILE A 180 8.08 12.29 -11.06
N ARG A 181 7.15 12.34 -10.12
CA ARG A 181 5.84 12.99 -10.31
C ARG A 181 5.32 13.59 -9.02
N GLU A 182 4.84 14.82 -9.11
CA GLU A 182 4.06 15.49 -8.06
C GLU A 182 2.57 15.46 -8.38
N PHE A 183 1.74 15.51 -7.35
CA PHE A 183 0.28 15.67 -7.46
C PHE A 183 -0.37 14.61 -8.35
N LEU A 184 -0.08 13.34 -8.07
CA LEU A 184 -0.75 12.24 -8.73
C LEU A 184 -2.26 12.34 -8.51
N GLY A 185 -3.03 12.25 -9.58
CA GLY A 185 -4.49 12.35 -9.55
C GLY A 185 -5.15 11.18 -10.25
N VAL A 186 -6.31 10.77 -9.73
CA VAL A 186 -7.14 9.70 -10.29
C VAL A 186 -8.45 10.29 -10.80
N ALA A 187 -8.72 10.07 -12.11
CA ALA A 187 -9.95 10.52 -12.75
C ALA A 187 -11.19 9.78 -12.24
N ASP A 188 -12.35 10.40 -12.34
CA ASP A 188 -13.63 9.86 -11.84
C ASP A 188 -14.03 8.51 -12.45
N MET A 189 -13.71 8.28 -13.74
CA MET A 189 -14.12 7.08 -14.48
C MET A 189 -12.94 6.15 -14.73
N ALA A 190 -13.16 4.86 -14.56
CA ALA A 190 -12.17 3.83 -14.84
C ALA A 190 -12.10 3.53 -16.36
N LYS A 191 -10.90 3.16 -16.83
CA LYS A 191 -10.66 2.54 -18.15
C LYS A 191 -9.98 1.18 -18.03
N ASN A 192 -9.60 0.81 -16.82
CA ASN A 192 -9.05 -0.51 -16.53
C ASN A 192 -9.61 -1.02 -15.21
N TYR A 193 -9.59 -2.33 -15.05
CA TYR A 193 -10.04 -2.99 -13.84
C TYR A 193 -9.10 -4.12 -13.42
N SER A 194 -9.01 -4.34 -12.09
CA SER A 194 -8.20 -5.38 -11.46
C SER A 194 -9.09 -6.19 -10.53
N PRO A 195 -9.64 -7.34 -10.98
CA PRO A 195 -10.62 -8.11 -10.23
C PRO A 195 -9.93 -9.17 -9.36
N GLY A 196 -9.80 -8.91 -8.07
CA GLY A 196 -9.40 -9.91 -7.06
C GLY A 196 -10.55 -10.85 -6.69
N ASN A 197 -10.20 -12.01 -6.12
CA ASN A 197 -11.15 -13.03 -5.65
C ASN A 197 -12.27 -13.39 -6.63
N LEU A 198 -11.95 -13.63 -7.90
CA LEU A 198 -12.93 -14.00 -8.93
C LEU A 198 -13.76 -15.24 -8.58
N ARG A 199 -13.31 -16.09 -7.64
CA ARG A 199 -14.09 -17.25 -7.17
C ARG A 199 -15.43 -16.84 -6.55
N ALA A 200 -15.50 -15.64 -5.96
CA ALA A 200 -16.70 -15.07 -5.38
C ALA A 200 -17.84 -14.81 -6.40
N ILE A 201 -17.56 -14.81 -7.70
CA ILE A 201 -18.57 -14.65 -8.76
C ILE A 201 -19.69 -15.70 -8.66
N HIS A 202 -19.38 -16.92 -8.22
CA HIS A 202 -20.37 -17.98 -8.06
C HIS A 202 -21.29 -17.80 -6.85
N GLU A 203 -20.86 -17.00 -5.88
CA GLU A 203 -21.52 -16.81 -4.58
C GLU A 203 -22.15 -15.43 -4.47
N HIS A 204 -21.66 -14.47 -5.27
CA HIS A 204 -22.07 -13.08 -5.21
C HIS A 204 -22.59 -12.59 -6.56
N PRO A 205 -23.96 -12.65 -6.78
CA PRO A 205 -24.55 -12.25 -8.05
C PRO A 205 -24.20 -10.83 -8.49
N GLY A 206 -24.16 -9.88 -7.54
CA GLY A 206 -23.73 -8.50 -7.81
C GLY A 206 -22.28 -8.41 -8.33
N TYR A 207 -21.37 -9.27 -7.82
CA TYR A 207 -20.00 -9.29 -8.33
C TYR A 207 -19.94 -9.84 -9.76
N LYS A 208 -20.75 -10.85 -10.06
CA LYS A 208 -20.91 -11.36 -11.42
C LYS A 208 -21.43 -10.28 -12.38
N ALA A 209 -22.45 -9.53 -11.95
CA ALA A 209 -23.01 -8.43 -12.73
C ALA A 209 -21.97 -7.31 -12.94
N LEU A 210 -21.18 -6.98 -11.93
CA LEU A 210 -20.11 -5.99 -12.03
C LEU A 210 -19.04 -6.41 -13.03
N MET A 211 -18.60 -7.67 -12.99
CA MET A 211 -17.64 -8.20 -13.98
C MET A 211 -18.20 -8.13 -15.40
N GLN A 212 -19.47 -8.50 -15.60
CA GLN A 212 -20.12 -8.41 -16.89
C GLN A 212 -20.17 -6.94 -17.40
N THR A 213 -20.49 -6.01 -16.50
CA THR A 213 -20.51 -4.57 -16.83
C THR A 213 -19.15 -4.10 -17.32
N TRP A 214 -18.05 -4.45 -16.64
CA TRP A 214 -16.70 -4.06 -17.06
C TRP A 214 -16.26 -4.68 -18.39
N LEU A 215 -16.72 -5.91 -18.67
CA LEU A 215 -16.48 -6.57 -19.97
C LEU A 215 -17.29 -5.92 -21.10
N ASP A 216 -18.58 -5.63 -20.87
CA ASP A 216 -19.46 -5.02 -21.87
C ASP A 216 -19.05 -3.59 -22.23
N GLU A 217 -18.45 -2.87 -21.29
CA GLU A 217 -17.87 -1.54 -21.49
C GLU A 217 -16.41 -1.57 -21.97
N GLU A 218 -15.87 -2.74 -22.29
CA GLU A 218 -14.53 -2.93 -22.84
C GLU A 218 -13.40 -2.37 -21.95
N LEU A 219 -13.57 -2.36 -20.60
CA LEU A 219 -12.50 -1.96 -19.70
C LEU A 219 -11.32 -2.93 -19.85
N THR A 220 -10.11 -2.38 -19.83
CA THR A 220 -8.90 -3.19 -19.97
C THR A 220 -8.58 -3.92 -18.65
N LEU A 221 -8.50 -5.25 -18.72
CA LEU A 221 -8.05 -6.07 -17.59
C LEU A 221 -6.59 -5.79 -17.26
N ARG A 222 -6.31 -5.49 -15.98
CA ARG A 222 -4.96 -5.37 -15.42
C ARG A 222 -5.00 -5.98 -14.01
N TYR A 223 -4.42 -7.14 -13.85
CA TYR A 223 -4.40 -7.86 -12.58
C TYR A 223 -3.10 -8.65 -12.44
N SER A 224 -2.33 -8.34 -11.40
CA SER A 224 -1.06 -9.01 -11.09
C SER A 224 -1.20 -10.06 -9.98
N GLY A 225 -2.17 -9.86 -9.08
CA GLY A 225 -2.34 -10.65 -7.86
C GLY A 225 -1.67 -10.05 -6.63
N CYS A 226 -0.96 -8.91 -6.78
CA CYS A 226 -0.37 -8.12 -5.72
C CYS A 226 -1.11 -6.78 -5.62
N MET A 227 -1.64 -6.44 -4.45
CA MET A 227 -2.43 -5.22 -4.28
C MET A 227 -1.59 -3.97 -4.54
N VAL A 228 -0.34 -3.94 -4.08
CA VAL A 228 0.57 -2.81 -4.32
C VAL A 228 0.72 -2.55 -5.81
N ALA A 229 0.97 -3.59 -6.61
CA ALA A 229 1.18 -3.44 -8.05
C ALA A 229 -0.08 -3.01 -8.79
N ASP A 230 -1.24 -3.58 -8.42
CA ASP A 230 -2.53 -3.29 -9.06
C ASP A 230 -3.03 -1.89 -8.72
N VAL A 231 -2.93 -1.46 -7.44
CA VAL A 231 -3.32 -0.10 -7.02
C VAL A 231 -2.31 0.93 -7.53
N HIS A 232 -1.00 0.62 -7.52
CA HIS A 232 0.01 1.49 -8.14
C HIS A 232 -0.29 1.75 -9.63
N HIS A 233 -0.70 0.71 -10.37
CA HIS A 233 -1.09 0.88 -11.78
C HIS A 233 -2.22 1.91 -11.92
N ILE A 234 -3.25 1.88 -11.05
CA ILE A 234 -4.37 2.83 -11.07
C ILE A 234 -3.87 4.25 -10.79
N ILE A 235 -3.12 4.46 -9.72
CA ILE A 235 -2.56 5.76 -9.32
C ILE A 235 -1.63 6.29 -10.42
N SER A 236 -0.74 5.45 -10.93
CA SER A 236 0.25 5.83 -11.94
C SER A 236 -0.36 6.16 -13.30
N LYS A 237 -1.45 5.49 -13.70
CA LYS A 237 -2.22 5.79 -14.91
C LYS A 237 -3.28 6.86 -14.72
N GLY A 238 -3.57 7.23 -13.48
CA GLY A 238 -4.57 8.22 -13.12
C GLY A 238 -6.00 7.78 -13.38
N GLN A 239 -6.29 6.48 -13.48
CA GLN A 239 -7.63 5.92 -13.67
C GLN A 239 -7.64 4.41 -13.52
N GLY A 240 -8.76 3.85 -13.07
CA GLY A 240 -8.96 2.42 -12.93
C GLY A 240 -9.67 2.06 -11.63
N VAL A 241 -9.97 0.77 -11.46
CA VAL A 241 -10.59 0.23 -10.26
C VAL A 241 -10.00 -1.13 -9.92
N PHE A 242 -9.68 -1.33 -8.65
CA PHE A 242 -9.35 -2.63 -8.07
C PHE A 242 -10.51 -3.07 -7.20
N ALA A 243 -10.88 -4.35 -7.24
CA ALA A 243 -11.90 -4.93 -6.37
C ALA A 243 -11.41 -6.26 -5.80
N ASN A 244 -11.61 -6.44 -4.49
CA ASN A 244 -11.41 -7.72 -3.81
C ASN A 244 -12.59 -7.92 -2.85
N VAL A 245 -13.63 -8.60 -3.33
CA VAL A 245 -14.87 -8.82 -2.57
C VAL A 245 -14.76 -10.06 -1.69
N GLY A 246 -15.60 -10.13 -0.65
CA GLY A 246 -15.75 -11.31 0.19
C GLY A 246 -16.36 -12.50 -0.56
N GLY A 247 -16.32 -13.67 0.06
CA GLY A 247 -16.89 -14.92 -0.43
C GLY A 247 -16.83 -15.98 0.65
N SER A 248 -17.31 -17.21 0.40
CA SER A 248 -17.37 -18.27 1.42
C SER A 248 -16.04 -18.58 2.09
N SER A 249 -14.94 -18.51 1.33
CA SER A 249 -13.58 -18.71 1.86
C SER A 249 -13.07 -17.52 2.68
N TYR A 250 -13.61 -16.32 2.45
CA TYR A 250 -13.23 -15.07 3.11
C TYR A 250 -14.46 -14.18 3.29
N PRO A 251 -15.39 -14.51 4.24
CA PRO A 251 -16.64 -13.77 4.41
C PRO A 251 -16.43 -12.27 4.68
N GLU A 252 -15.43 -11.96 5.48
CA GLU A 252 -15.05 -10.58 5.84
C GLU A 252 -14.00 -9.95 4.89
N GLY A 253 -13.83 -10.54 3.69
CA GLY A 253 -12.74 -10.16 2.77
C GLY A 253 -11.43 -10.87 3.07
N LYS A 254 -10.47 -10.77 2.13
CA LYS A 254 -9.14 -11.39 2.27
C LYS A 254 -8.12 -10.42 2.87
N LEU A 255 -8.19 -9.15 2.48
CA LEU A 255 -7.20 -8.12 2.77
C LEU A 255 -7.43 -7.51 4.16
N ARG A 256 -6.37 -7.05 4.81
CA ARG A 256 -6.42 -6.52 6.17
C ARG A 256 -6.63 -5.01 6.17
N LEU A 257 -7.48 -4.54 7.10
CA LEU A 257 -7.80 -3.11 7.20
C LEU A 257 -6.58 -2.27 7.57
N ALA A 258 -5.83 -2.68 8.59
CA ALA A 258 -4.76 -1.86 9.14
C ALA A 258 -3.49 -1.82 8.28
N PHE A 259 -3.20 -2.90 7.55
CA PHE A 259 -1.92 -3.08 6.86
C PHE A 259 -1.98 -2.75 5.37
N GLU A 260 -3.14 -3.01 4.72
CA GLU A 260 -3.29 -2.91 3.28
C GLU A 260 -4.38 -1.89 2.91
N CYS A 261 -5.65 -2.17 3.26
CA CYS A 261 -6.79 -1.40 2.79
C CYS A 261 -6.80 0.05 3.30
N GLY A 262 -6.46 0.27 4.56
CA GLY A 262 -6.43 1.59 5.19
C GLY A 262 -5.38 2.53 4.59
N PRO A 263 -4.10 2.15 4.53
CA PRO A 263 -3.07 2.96 3.89
C PRO A 263 -3.36 3.26 2.43
N PHE A 264 -3.81 2.28 1.64
CA PHE A 264 -4.19 2.53 0.25
C PHE A 264 -5.42 3.40 0.09
N ALA A 265 -6.43 3.25 0.95
CA ALA A 265 -7.60 4.12 0.95
C ALA A 265 -7.20 5.58 1.21
N TYR A 266 -6.31 5.81 2.19
CA TYR A 266 -5.77 7.13 2.49
C TYR A 266 -5.06 7.76 1.28
N ILE A 267 -4.16 7.02 0.64
CA ILE A 267 -3.45 7.50 -0.55
C ILE A 267 -4.43 7.76 -1.70
N MET A 268 -5.37 6.85 -1.94
CA MET A 268 -6.34 6.96 -3.04
C MET A 268 -7.26 8.17 -2.91
N GLU A 269 -7.77 8.45 -1.71
CA GLU A 269 -8.59 9.65 -1.45
C GLU A 269 -7.81 10.94 -1.71
N HIS A 270 -6.53 11.00 -1.30
CA HIS A 270 -5.67 12.16 -1.55
C HIS A 270 -5.20 12.28 -3.02
N ALA A 271 -5.40 11.21 -3.82
CA ALA A 271 -5.27 11.25 -5.28
C ALA A 271 -6.60 11.61 -5.99
N GLY A 272 -7.69 11.86 -5.25
CA GLY A 272 -9.00 12.19 -5.82
C GLY A 272 -9.84 10.97 -6.23
N GLY A 273 -9.40 9.75 -5.90
CA GLY A 273 -10.18 8.53 -6.03
C GLY A 273 -11.06 8.26 -4.82
N SER A 274 -11.47 7.01 -4.60
CA SER A 274 -12.24 6.57 -3.45
C SER A 274 -11.96 5.11 -3.10
N ALA A 275 -12.35 4.69 -1.87
CA ALA A 275 -12.25 3.31 -1.41
C ALA A 275 -13.46 2.93 -0.53
N SER A 276 -14.08 1.78 -0.80
CA SER A 276 -15.27 1.30 -0.09
C SER A 276 -15.21 -0.22 0.13
N ASP A 277 -15.86 -0.70 1.18
CA ASP A 277 -16.08 -2.14 1.40
C ASP A 277 -17.34 -2.67 0.65
N GLY A 278 -17.95 -1.84 -0.18
CA GLY A 278 -19.24 -2.07 -0.84
C GLY A 278 -20.41 -1.37 -0.14
N ALA A 279 -20.27 -1.00 1.13
CA ALA A 279 -21.31 -0.33 1.92
C ALA A 279 -20.82 0.97 2.57
N LYS A 280 -19.59 0.97 3.10
CA LYS A 280 -18.97 2.10 3.83
C LYS A 280 -17.63 2.47 3.22
N ASN A 281 -17.24 3.74 3.38
CA ASN A 281 -15.87 4.15 3.06
C ASN A 281 -14.88 3.43 3.97
N ILE A 282 -13.77 2.96 3.40
CA ILE A 282 -12.70 2.29 4.17
C ILE A 282 -12.12 3.22 5.23
N LEU A 283 -12.00 4.52 4.95
CA LEU A 283 -11.44 5.49 5.88
C LEU A 283 -12.27 5.69 7.16
N ASP A 284 -13.58 5.37 7.11
CA ASP A 284 -14.48 5.49 8.27
C ASP A 284 -14.59 4.22 9.12
N LYS A 285 -13.88 3.16 8.75
CA LYS A 285 -13.93 1.88 9.49
C LYS A 285 -13.03 1.94 10.70
N LYS A 286 -13.57 1.69 11.90
CA LYS A 286 -12.75 1.55 13.10
C LYS A 286 -11.89 0.29 13.03
N ILE A 287 -10.63 0.42 13.37
CA ILE A 287 -9.72 -0.70 13.61
C ILE A 287 -10.06 -1.29 14.98
N THR A 288 -10.62 -2.50 14.98
CA THR A 288 -11.04 -3.21 16.21
C THR A 288 -10.09 -4.32 16.61
N SER A 289 -9.29 -4.81 15.65
CA SER A 289 -8.19 -5.76 15.86
C SER A 289 -7.17 -5.61 14.74
N ILE A 290 -5.96 -6.07 14.95
CA ILE A 290 -4.89 -5.97 13.94
C ILE A 290 -5.10 -6.91 12.76
N ASP A 291 -5.80 -8.03 12.97
CA ASP A 291 -6.15 -9.02 11.95
C ASP A 291 -7.47 -8.72 11.22
N GLN A 292 -8.12 -7.60 11.54
CA GLN A 292 -9.40 -7.21 10.94
C GLN A 292 -9.31 -7.16 9.42
N ARG A 293 -10.14 -7.97 8.78
CA ARG A 293 -10.25 -8.04 7.32
C ARG A 293 -11.40 -7.18 6.79
N THR A 294 -11.33 -6.84 5.52
CA THR A 294 -12.39 -6.11 4.84
C THR A 294 -12.38 -6.39 3.35
N PRO A 295 -13.56 -6.49 2.71
CA PRO A 295 -13.64 -6.34 1.27
C PRO A 295 -13.20 -4.93 0.88
N ILE A 296 -12.74 -4.76 -0.35
CA ILE A 296 -12.37 -3.43 -0.85
C ILE A 296 -12.68 -3.28 -2.34
N ILE A 297 -13.18 -2.10 -2.69
CA ILE A 297 -13.25 -1.56 -4.04
C ILE A 297 -12.58 -0.20 -3.97
N ILE A 298 -11.54 0.02 -4.77
CA ILE A 298 -10.69 1.20 -4.67
C ILE A 298 -10.26 1.69 -6.07
N GLY A 299 -10.28 2.99 -6.29
CA GLY A 299 -9.87 3.59 -7.56
C GLY A 299 -10.67 4.83 -7.94
N SER A 300 -11.00 4.94 -9.21
CA SER A 300 -11.80 6.02 -9.81
C SER A 300 -13.13 6.19 -9.09
N LYS A 301 -13.40 7.39 -8.56
CA LYS A 301 -14.48 7.65 -7.61
C LYS A 301 -15.87 7.22 -8.09
N LYS A 302 -16.27 7.65 -9.28
CA LYS A 302 -17.59 7.27 -9.83
C LYS A 302 -17.69 5.79 -10.15
N GLU A 303 -16.57 5.15 -10.50
CA GLU A 303 -16.52 3.73 -10.71
C GLU A 303 -16.69 2.94 -9.41
N VAL A 304 -16.05 3.39 -8.32
CA VAL A 304 -16.26 2.80 -6.98
C VAL A 304 -17.72 2.95 -6.54
N GLU A 305 -18.32 4.13 -6.71
CA GLU A 305 -19.73 4.37 -6.40
C GLU A 305 -20.67 3.44 -7.20
N ARG A 306 -20.41 3.30 -8.51
CA ARG A 306 -21.16 2.41 -9.41
C ARG A 306 -21.00 0.94 -8.99
N ALA A 307 -19.79 0.51 -8.74
CA ALA A 307 -19.49 -0.85 -8.29
C ALA A 307 -20.21 -1.19 -6.97
N CYS A 308 -20.17 -0.28 -6.00
CA CYS A 308 -20.91 -0.44 -4.75
C CYS A 308 -22.44 -0.55 -4.95
N HIS A 309 -22.99 0.18 -5.92
CA HIS A 309 -24.42 0.08 -6.26
C HIS A 309 -24.76 -1.30 -6.83
N ILE A 310 -23.98 -1.76 -7.81
CA ILE A 310 -24.20 -3.07 -8.46
C ILE A 310 -24.02 -4.23 -7.47
N LEU A 311 -23.05 -4.15 -6.56
CA LEU A 311 -22.81 -5.19 -5.57
C LEU A 311 -23.97 -5.35 -4.57
N ARG A 312 -24.78 -4.31 -4.35
CA ARG A 312 -25.92 -4.32 -3.43
C ARG A 312 -27.26 -4.67 -4.11
N SER A 313 -27.29 -4.71 -5.45
CA SER A 313 -28.49 -5.07 -6.24
C SER A 313 -28.66 -6.58 -6.33
#